data_27d76ba6d15e988ba4cc4a37ca0faa81
#
_entry.id   27d76ba6d15e988ba4cc4a37ca0faa81
#
_cell.length_a   1.000
_cell.length_b   1.000
_cell.length_c   1.000
_cell.angle_alpha   90.00
_cell.angle_beta   90.00
_cell.angle_gamma   90.00
#
_symmetry.space_group_name_H-M   'P 1'
#
loop_
_entity.id
_entity.type
_entity.pdbx_description
1 polymer ?
#
loop_
_entity_poly.entity_id
_entity_poly.type
_entity_poly.pdbx_seq_one_letter_code
_entity_poly.pdbx_strand_id
1 'polypeptide(L)'
;MSSSDTFQNPKSLMILPFMGKFYDTFAEPLAWVGFRALIGLALVYESIAKIEAPFAQAGFVESIGFYPGWFWSPFLAYLQFVGGIAIAIGFLTRPFALANAVMLAITLWFHVAHPYGDAFLTSAGMDFLKSAPQDVFTPAALSLFKGGGTPFLEQVQEKAELLSLMWTGGALFLAAFGGGPWSVDRLLIKREF
;
A
#
# COMPACT_ATOMS: atom_id res chain seq x y z
N MET A 1 2.14 34.27 -2.61
CA MET A 1 1.79 33.38 -3.71
C MET A 1 0.92 32.28 -3.11
N SER A 2 -0.34 32.20 -3.52
CA SER A 2 -1.26 31.16 -3.03
C SER A 2 -0.79 29.80 -3.60
N SER A 3 -0.75 28.77 -2.76
CA SER A 3 -0.36 27.40 -3.16
C SER A 3 -1.29 26.75 -4.20
N SER A 4 -2.37 27.44 -4.58
CA SER A 4 -3.31 27.00 -5.60
C SER A 4 -2.82 27.20 -7.03
N ASP A 5 -1.78 28.01 -7.25
CA ASP A 5 -1.37 28.38 -8.61
C ASP A 5 -0.34 27.41 -9.21
N THR A 6 0.20 26.48 -8.42
CA THR A 6 1.34 25.65 -8.83
C THR A 6 0.95 24.49 -9.78
N PHE A 7 -0.32 24.12 -9.83
CA PHE A 7 -0.81 22.98 -10.64
C PHE A 7 -1.94 23.32 -11.62
N GLN A 8 -2.25 24.61 -11.80
CA GLN A 8 -3.21 24.99 -12.84
C GLN A 8 -2.57 24.79 -14.22
N ASN A 9 -3.23 24.03 -15.08
CA ASN A 9 -2.84 23.88 -16.46
C ASN A 9 -3.08 25.22 -17.18
N PRO A 10 -2.04 26.01 -17.48
CA PRO A 10 -2.26 27.30 -18.16
C PRO A 10 -2.88 27.05 -19.52
N LYS A 11 -4.02 27.67 -19.78
CA LYS A 11 -4.78 27.52 -21.05
C LYS A 11 -3.91 27.75 -22.29
N SER A 12 -2.86 28.55 -22.14
CA SER A 12 -1.88 28.84 -23.21
C SER A 12 -1.01 27.64 -23.61
N LEU A 13 -0.89 26.63 -22.77
CA LEU A 13 -0.11 25.41 -23.05
C LEU A 13 -0.98 24.23 -23.49
N MET A 14 -2.29 24.36 -23.46
CA MET A 14 -3.21 23.31 -23.88
C MET A 14 -3.41 23.31 -25.39
N ILE A 15 -3.26 22.14 -26.01
CA ILE A 15 -3.58 21.95 -27.46
C ILE A 15 -5.07 22.21 -27.71
N LEU A 16 -5.94 21.90 -26.71
CA LEU A 16 -7.39 22.13 -26.79
C LEU A 16 -7.84 23.03 -25.61
N PRO A 17 -7.73 24.36 -25.74
CA PRO A 17 -7.97 25.28 -24.61
C PRO A 17 -9.39 25.21 -24.03
N PHE A 18 -10.39 24.78 -24.82
CA PHE A 18 -11.78 24.64 -24.38
C PHE A 18 -11.95 23.51 -23.34
N MET A 19 -11.03 22.54 -23.31
CA MET A 19 -11.06 21.45 -22.31
C MET A 19 -10.51 21.88 -20.94
N GLY A 20 -9.89 23.05 -20.81
CA GLY A 20 -9.33 23.53 -19.55
C GLY A 20 -10.34 23.52 -18.43
N LYS A 21 -11.57 23.98 -18.66
CA LYS A 21 -12.64 23.97 -17.68
C LYS A 21 -12.98 22.54 -17.21
N PHE A 22 -13.01 21.57 -18.10
CA PHE A 22 -13.25 20.16 -17.76
C PHE A 22 -12.14 19.63 -16.86
N TYR A 23 -10.88 19.88 -17.18
CA TYR A 23 -9.76 19.44 -16.35
C TYR A 23 -9.78 20.08 -14.96
N ASP A 24 -9.93 21.40 -14.89
CA ASP A 24 -9.86 22.13 -13.62
C ASP A 24 -11.06 21.85 -12.71
N THR A 25 -12.27 21.64 -13.26
CA THR A 25 -13.49 21.53 -12.45
C THR A 25 -13.93 20.09 -12.20
N PHE A 26 -13.51 19.14 -13.00
CA PHE A 26 -13.96 17.76 -12.90
C PHE A 26 -12.81 16.74 -12.85
N ALA A 27 -11.92 16.73 -13.85
CA ALA A 27 -10.94 15.67 -13.98
C ALA A 27 -9.91 15.70 -12.84
N GLU A 28 -9.37 16.86 -12.48
CA GLU A 28 -8.40 16.99 -11.38
C GLU A 28 -9.03 16.66 -10.02
N PRO A 29 -10.18 17.23 -9.61
CA PRO A 29 -10.84 16.86 -8.37
C PRO A 29 -11.17 15.36 -8.29
N LEU A 30 -11.65 14.77 -9.39
CA LEU A 30 -11.95 13.35 -9.46
C LEU A 30 -10.70 12.48 -9.32
N ALA A 31 -9.59 12.86 -9.96
CA ALA A 31 -8.32 12.16 -9.84
C ALA A 31 -7.79 12.16 -8.39
N TRP A 32 -7.88 13.30 -7.70
CA TRP A 32 -7.52 13.42 -6.28
C TRP A 32 -8.38 12.50 -5.40
N VAL A 33 -9.71 12.54 -5.58
CA VAL A 33 -10.63 11.67 -4.83
C VAL A 33 -10.33 10.20 -5.11
N GLY A 34 -10.19 9.83 -6.38
CA GLY A 34 -9.90 8.45 -6.78
C GLY A 34 -8.58 7.96 -6.20
N PHE A 35 -7.53 8.76 -6.29
CA PHE A 35 -6.20 8.37 -5.82
C PHE A 35 -6.16 8.19 -4.29
N ARG A 36 -6.70 9.16 -3.51
CA ARG A 36 -6.71 9.03 -2.05
C ARG A 36 -7.64 7.89 -1.58
N ALA A 37 -8.78 7.69 -2.27
CA ALA A 37 -9.68 6.58 -1.97
C ALA A 37 -8.98 5.24 -2.24
N LEU A 38 -8.27 5.11 -3.37
CA LEU A 38 -7.51 3.91 -3.69
C LEU A 38 -6.47 3.59 -2.60
N ILE A 39 -5.62 4.56 -2.25
CA ILE A 39 -4.59 4.37 -1.22
C ILE A 39 -5.21 4.11 0.14
N GLY A 40 -6.19 4.92 0.57
CA GLY A 40 -6.81 4.78 1.88
C GLY A 40 -7.58 3.47 2.04
N LEU A 41 -8.39 3.07 1.05
CA LEU A 41 -9.13 1.82 1.10
C LEU A 41 -8.23 0.59 1.00
N ALA A 42 -7.13 0.65 0.26
CA ALA A 42 -6.13 -0.41 0.25
C ALA A 42 -5.50 -0.61 1.64
N LEU A 43 -5.14 0.48 2.34
CA LEU A 43 -4.65 0.42 3.72
C LEU A 43 -5.68 -0.16 4.68
N VAL A 44 -6.96 0.23 4.55
CA VAL A 44 -8.05 -0.35 5.35
C VAL A 44 -8.15 -1.85 5.09
N TYR A 45 -8.22 -2.27 3.83
CA TYR A 45 -8.34 -3.68 3.45
C TYR A 45 -7.21 -4.54 4.04
N GLU A 46 -5.98 -4.10 3.89
CA GLU A 46 -4.79 -4.82 4.40
C GLU A 46 -4.70 -4.83 5.95
N SER A 47 -5.40 -3.92 6.61
CA SER A 47 -5.40 -3.85 8.07
C SER A 47 -6.50 -4.69 8.73
N ILE A 48 -7.50 -5.19 8.01
CA ILE A 48 -8.65 -5.92 8.58
C ILE A 48 -8.18 -7.10 9.43
N ALA A 49 -7.37 -7.99 8.87
CA ALA A 49 -6.87 -9.15 9.61
C ALA A 49 -6.00 -8.78 10.84
N LYS A 50 -5.31 -7.63 10.76
CA LYS A 50 -4.52 -7.09 11.87
C LYS A 50 -5.39 -6.54 12.99
N ILE A 51 -6.54 -5.96 12.66
CA ILE A 51 -7.51 -5.46 13.63
C ILE A 51 -8.26 -6.62 14.31
N GLU A 52 -8.55 -7.70 13.58
CA GLU A 52 -9.17 -8.91 14.15
C GLU A 52 -8.26 -9.62 15.17
N ALA A 53 -6.94 -9.54 14.98
CA ALA A 53 -5.94 -10.13 15.88
C ALA A 53 -4.79 -9.15 16.17
N PRO A 54 -5.02 -8.05 16.91
CA PRO A 54 -4.09 -6.92 17.00
C PRO A 54 -2.75 -7.25 17.66
N PHE A 55 -2.66 -8.32 18.43
CA PHE A 55 -1.41 -8.77 19.07
C PHE A 55 -0.67 -9.86 18.29
N ALA A 56 -1.24 -10.36 17.20
CA ALA A 56 -0.66 -11.48 16.45
C ALA A 56 0.73 -11.16 15.87
N GLN A 57 1.01 -9.89 15.60
CA GLN A 57 2.28 -9.44 15.05
C GLN A 57 3.30 -8.99 16.13
N ALA A 58 3.01 -9.16 17.44
CA ALA A 58 3.89 -8.66 18.51
C ALA A 58 5.32 -9.21 18.41
N GLY A 59 5.48 -10.52 18.23
CA GLY A 59 6.80 -11.13 18.04
C GLY A 59 7.51 -10.65 16.76
N PHE A 60 6.75 -10.45 15.69
CA PHE A 60 7.31 -9.94 14.43
C PHE A 60 7.84 -8.52 14.60
N VAL A 61 7.08 -7.60 15.16
CA VAL A 61 7.54 -6.22 15.33
C VAL A 61 8.71 -6.10 16.29
N GLU A 62 8.82 -6.99 17.30
CA GLU A 62 9.99 -7.10 18.17
C GLU A 62 11.23 -7.58 17.41
N SER A 63 11.07 -8.55 16.50
CA SER A 63 12.19 -9.08 15.71
C SER A 63 12.84 -8.02 14.80
N ILE A 64 12.12 -6.98 14.44
CA ILE A 64 12.62 -5.84 13.66
C ILE A 64 12.95 -4.60 14.51
N GLY A 65 12.97 -4.76 15.85
CA GLY A 65 13.47 -3.75 16.79
C GLY A 65 12.41 -2.85 17.44
N PHE A 66 11.13 -3.10 17.25
CA PHE A 66 10.04 -2.32 17.86
C PHE A 66 9.60 -2.93 19.20
N TYR A 67 10.19 -2.48 20.30
CA TYR A 67 9.87 -2.91 21.65
C TYR A 67 9.04 -1.88 22.42
N PRO A 68 8.05 -2.30 23.24
CA PRO A 68 7.53 -3.67 23.36
C PRO A 68 6.50 -3.99 22.26
N GLY A 69 6.50 -5.24 21.79
CA GLY A 69 5.64 -5.69 20.69
C GLY A 69 4.14 -5.62 21.01
N TRP A 70 3.76 -5.80 22.27
CA TRP A 70 2.36 -5.67 22.72
C TRP A 70 1.79 -4.25 22.52
N PHE A 71 2.65 -3.23 22.47
CA PHE A 71 2.26 -1.85 22.16
C PHE A 71 2.29 -1.59 20.66
N TRP A 72 3.40 -1.94 19.99
CA TRP A 72 3.61 -1.60 18.60
C TRP A 72 2.70 -2.37 17.64
N SER A 73 2.42 -3.65 17.92
CA SER A 73 1.55 -4.45 17.04
C SER A 73 0.14 -3.84 16.91
N PRO A 74 -0.63 -3.63 17.99
CA PRO A 74 -1.94 -2.98 17.88
C PRO A 74 -1.85 -1.53 17.41
N PHE A 75 -0.83 -0.77 17.82
CA PHE A 75 -0.65 0.61 17.38
C PHE A 75 -0.54 0.71 15.86
N LEU A 76 0.30 -0.09 15.23
CA LEU A 76 0.47 -0.11 13.77
C LEU A 76 -0.78 -0.60 13.05
N ALA A 77 -1.48 -1.61 13.60
CA ALA A 77 -2.74 -2.07 13.06
C ALA A 77 -3.81 -0.96 13.03
N TYR A 78 -3.98 -0.26 14.14
CA TYR A 78 -4.94 0.86 14.22
C TYR A 78 -4.47 2.08 13.42
N LEU A 79 -3.19 2.39 13.40
CA LEU A 79 -2.64 3.45 12.56
C LEU A 79 -2.98 3.20 11.08
N GLN A 80 -2.81 1.98 10.62
CA GLN A 80 -3.10 1.61 9.24
C GLN A 80 -4.61 1.69 8.94
N PHE A 81 -5.45 1.17 9.82
CA PHE A 81 -6.89 1.13 9.65
C PHE A 81 -7.52 2.54 9.72
N VAL A 82 -7.31 3.23 10.83
CA VAL A 82 -7.87 4.58 11.05
C VAL A 82 -7.25 5.58 10.08
N GLY A 83 -5.94 5.50 9.89
CA GLY A 83 -5.22 6.33 8.92
C GLY A 83 -5.70 6.09 7.48
N GLY A 84 -5.98 4.84 7.12
CA GLY A 84 -6.55 4.50 5.82
C GLY A 84 -7.92 5.14 5.59
N ILE A 85 -8.82 5.06 6.58
CA ILE A 85 -10.12 5.75 6.53
C ILE A 85 -9.94 7.27 6.42
N ALA A 86 -9.09 7.84 7.27
CA ALA A 86 -8.82 9.28 7.28
C ALA A 86 -8.29 9.77 5.93
N ILE A 87 -7.35 9.05 5.33
CA ILE A 87 -6.82 9.33 4.00
C ILE A 87 -7.93 9.23 2.94
N ALA A 88 -8.74 8.18 2.96
CA ALA A 88 -9.80 7.97 1.96
C ALA A 88 -10.81 9.12 1.93
N ILE A 89 -11.24 9.62 3.09
CA ILE A 89 -12.19 10.74 3.18
C ILE A 89 -11.50 12.12 3.08
N GLY A 90 -10.18 12.15 3.20
CA GLY A 90 -9.40 13.41 3.17
C GLY A 90 -9.46 14.19 4.47
N PHE A 91 -9.40 13.50 5.61
CA PHE A 91 -9.36 14.09 6.96
C PHE A 91 -7.96 13.95 7.56
N LEU A 92 -7.36 15.08 7.98
CA LEU A 92 -5.97 15.10 8.46
C LEU A 92 -5.04 14.29 7.52
N THR A 93 -5.20 14.52 6.21
CA THR A 93 -4.60 13.66 5.19
C THR A 93 -3.10 13.59 5.32
N ARG A 94 -2.41 14.72 5.47
CA ARG A 94 -0.95 14.77 5.52
C ARG A 94 -0.35 14.00 6.71
N PRO A 95 -0.78 14.24 7.97
CA PRO A 95 -0.20 13.50 9.10
C PRO A 95 -0.47 11.99 9.03
N PHE A 96 -1.69 11.57 8.66
CA PHE A 96 -1.98 10.14 8.52
C PHE A 96 -1.24 9.51 7.34
N ALA A 97 -1.13 10.20 6.23
CA ALA A 97 -0.37 9.72 5.07
C ALA A 97 1.13 9.63 5.38
N LEU A 98 1.70 10.61 6.09
CA LEU A 98 3.12 10.57 6.49
C LEU A 98 3.40 9.40 7.44
N ALA A 99 2.56 9.21 8.47
CA ALA A 99 2.74 8.12 9.42
C ALA A 99 2.63 6.74 8.73
N ASN A 100 1.64 6.56 7.84
CA ASN A 100 1.53 5.34 7.05
C ASN A 100 2.68 5.18 6.05
N ALA A 101 3.16 6.26 5.42
CA ALA A 101 4.31 6.19 4.51
C ALA A 101 5.58 5.70 5.22
N VAL A 102 5.84 6.17 6.44
CA VAL A 102 6.97 5.69 7.26
C VAL A 102 6.82 4.21 7.58
N MET A 103 5.64 3.79 8.03
CA MET A 103 5.35 2.38 8.30
C MET A 103 5.55 1.50 7.07
N LEU A 104 5.02 1.93 5.92
CA LEU A 104 5.14 1.20 4.64
C LEU A 104 6.57 1.17 4.11
N ALA A 105 7.36 2.23 4.32
CA ALA A 105 8.77 2.25 3.97
C ALA A 105 9.58 1.23 4.78
N ILE A 106 9.25 1.07 6.07
CA ILE A 106 9.85 0.03 6.91
C ILE A 106 9.42 -1.36 6.42
N THR A 107 8.17 -1.54 6.02
CA THR A 107 7.66 -2.79 5.43
C THR A 107 8.39 -3.12 4.12
N LEU A 108 8.57 -2.13 3.25
CA LEU A 108 9.35 -2.29 2.02
C LEU A 108 10.79 -2.70 2.30
N TRP A 109 11.45 -1.99 3.23
CA TRP A 109 12.81 -2.35 3.66
C TRP A 109 12.87 -3.79 4.18
N PHE A 110 11.88 -4.21 4.98
CA PHE A 110 11.82 -5.58 5.50
C PHE A 110 11.71 -6.60 4.37
N HIS A 111 10.83 -6.42 3.40
CA HIS A 111 10.72 -7.34 2.26
C HIS A 111 12.00 -7.45 1.46
N VAL A 112 12.69 -6.34 1.20
CA VAL A 112 13.96 -6.33 0.46
C VAL A 112 15.10 -6.97 1.27
N ALA A 113 15.16 -6.72 2.60
CA ALA A 113 16.22 -7.22 3.45
C ALA A 113 16.02 -8.68 3.89
N HIS A 114 14.79 -9.19 3.85
CA HIS A 114 14.41 -10.53 4.34
C HIS A 114 13.54 -11.25 3.29
N PRO A 115 14.14 -11.70 2.19
CA PRO A 115 13.41 -12.41 1.15
C PRO A 115 12.80 -13.71 1.70
N TYR A 116 11.72 -14.19 1.07
CA TYR A 116 10.95 -15.36 1.52
C TYR A 116 11.73 -16.69 1.46
N GLY A 117 12.95 -16.68 0.98
CA GLY A 117 13.83 -17.85 0.90
C GLY A 117 13.76 -18.57 -0.46
N ASP A 118 14.56 -19.65 -0.58
CA ASP A 118 14.80 -20.30 -1.86
C ASP A 118 13.81 -21.44 -2.18
N ALA A 119 13.24 -22.05 -1.15
CA ALA A 119 12.32 -23.17 -1.30
C ALA A 119 11.42 -23.35 -0.07
N PHE A 120 10.18 -23.78 -0.27
CA PHE A 120 9.26 -24.17 0.80
C PHE A 120 8.96 -25.67 0.85
N LEU A 121 9.34 -26.43 -0.19
CA LEU A 121 9.26 -27.89 -0.18
C LEU A 121 10.59 -28.52 0.22
N THR A 122 10.53 -29.45 1.14
CA THR A 122 11.66 -30.31 1.50
C THR A 122 11.98 -31.29 0.36
N SER A 123 13.16 -31.94 0.40
CA SER A 123 13.49 -33.02 -0.54
C SER A 123 12.43 -34.13 -0.57
N ALA A 124 11.91 -34.52 0.61
CA ALA A 124 10.82 -35.50 0.71
C ALA A 124 9.53 -35.01 0.04
N GLY A 125 9.19 -33.72 0.16
CA GLY A 125 8.05 -33.12 -0.55
C GLY A 125 8.24 -33.14 -2.07
N MET A 126 9.45 -32.85 -2.54
CA MET A 126 9.79 -32.94 -3.97
C MET A 126 9.71 -34.37 -4.50
N ASP A 127 10.17 -35.36 -3.75
CA ASP A 127 10.09 -36.77 -4.14
C ASP A 127 8.64 -37.27 -4.15
N PHE A 128 7.83 -36.81 -3.19
CA PHE A 128 6.38 -37.05 -3.22
C PHE A 128 5.73 -36.49 -4.48
N LEU A 129 6.03 -35.25 -4.88
CA LEU A 129 5.49 -34.67 -6.11
C LEU A 129 5.90 -35.45 -7.38
N LYS A 130 7.12 -35.98 -7.43
CA LYS A 130 7.58 -36.82 -8.54
C LYS A 130 6.85 -38.17 -8.60
N SER A 131 6.48 -38.72 -7.45
CA SER A 131 5.77 -40.00 -7.33
C SER A 131 4.25 -39.87 -7.45
N ALA A 132 3.70 -38.65 -7.31
CA ALA A 132 2.27 -38.41 -7.41
C ALA A 132 1.76 -38.68 -8.86
N PRO A 133 0.49 -39.15 -9.00
CA PRO A 133 -0.13 -39.28 -10.32
C PRO A 133 -0.11 -37.94 -11.04
N GLN A 134 0.17 -37.99 -12.36
CA GLN A 134 0.33 -36.79 -13.19
C GLN A 134 -0.96 -35.94 -13.34
N ASP A 135 -2.09 -36.56 -13.07
CA ASP A 135 -3.43 -35.92 -13.12
C ASP A 135 -3.85 -35.22 -11.84
N VAL A 136 -3.05 -35.34 -10.76
CA VAL A 136 -3.34 -34.67 -9.47
C VAL A 136 -3.06 -33.16 -9.55
N PHE A 137 -2.09 -32.75 -10.35
CA PHE A 137 -1.67 -31.36 -10.46
C PHE A 137 -1.78 -30.84 -11.90
N THR A 138 -2.24 -29.61 -12.05
CA THR A 138 -2.18 -28.94 -13.35
C THR A 138 -0.73 -28.64 -13.75
N PRO A 139 -0.41 -28.53 -15.06
CA PRO A 139 0.93 -28.13 -15.51
C PRO A 139 1.38 -26.77 -14.92
N ALA A 140 0.45 -25.86 -14.72
CA ALA A 140 0.71 -24.57 -14.11
C ALA A 140 1.15 -24.71 -12.64
N ALA A 141 0.46 -25.56 -11.85
CA ALA A 141 0.83 -25.83 -10.46
C ALA A 141 2.22 -26.49 -10.39
N LEU A 142 2.49 -27.49 -11.23
CA LEU A 142 3.80 -28.14 -11.30
C LEU A 142 4.93 -27.19 -11.63
N SER A 143 4.68 -26.16 -12.47
CA SER A 143 5.68 -25.14 -12.79
C SER A 143 6.07 -24.29 -11.55
N LEU A 144 5.11 -24.03 -10.66
CA LEU A 144 5.34 -23.26 -9.44
C LEU A 144 6.10 -24.06 -8.37
N PHE A 145 5.99 -25.39 -8.39
CA PHE A 145 6.70 -26.28 -7.45
C PHE A 145 8.13 -26.64 -7.88
N LYS A 146 8.58 -26.23 -9.05
CA LYS A 146 9.96 -26.45 -9.48
C LYS A 146 10.95 -25.90 -8.46
N GLY A 147 12.06 -26.60 -8.26
CA GLY A 147 13.10 -26.18 -7.32
C GLY A 147 12.64 -26.05 -5.85
N GLY A 148 11.56 -26.80 -5.46
CA GLY A 148 11.01 -26.71 -4.10
C GLY A 148 10.07 -25.51 -3.88
N GLY A 149 9.59 -24.91 -4.96
CA GLY A 149 8.66 -23.76 -4.92
C GLY A 149 9.35 -22.40 -5.09
N THR A 150 10.63 -22.36 -5.42
CA THR A 150 11.38 -21.12 -5.68
C THR A 150 10.66 -20.17 -6.65
N PRO A 151 10.14 -20.59 -7.81
CA PRO A 151 9.45 -19.67 -8.72
C PRO A 151 8.18 -19.05 -8.11
N PHE A 152 7.50 -19.75 -7.22
CA PHE A 152 6.36 -19.22 -6.51
C PHE A 152 6.79 -18.16 -5.49
N LEU A 153 7.82 -18.44 -4.68
CA LEU A 153 8.35 -17.50 -3.70
C LEU A 153 8.91 -16.24 -4.36
N GLU A 154 9.60 -16.37 -5.49
CA GLU A 154 10.07 -15.22 -6.28
C GLU A 154 8.91 -14.31 -6.71
N GLN A 155 7.81 -14.88 -7.23
CA GLN A 155 6.63 -14.11 -7.60
C GLN A 155 5.96 -13.42 -6.40
N VAL A 156 5.90 -14.11 -5.24
CA VAL A 156 5.36 -13.52 -3.99
C VAL A 156 6.24 -12.36 -3.52
N GLN A 157 7.56 -12.54 -3.55
CA GLN A 157 8.54 -11.52 -3.19
C GLN A 157 8.41 -10.28 -4.07
N GLU A 158 8.44 -10.46 -5.39
CA GLU A 158 8.30 -9.37 -6.36
C GLU A 158 7.00 -8.56 -6.15
N LYS A 159 5.88 -9.26 -5.95
CA LYS A 159 4.60 -8.59 -5.66
C LYS A 159 4.61 -7.86 -4.33
N ALA A 160 5.19 -8.42 -3.27
CA ALA A 160 5.27 -7.78 -1.97
C ALA A 160 6.11 -6.49 -2.02
N GLU A 161 7.25 -6.53 -2.71
CA GLU A 161 8.11 -5.36 -2.91
C GLU A 161 7.42 -4.29 -3.76
N LEU A 162 6.85 -4.66 -4.91
CA LEU A 162 6.19 -3.73 -5.80
C LEU A 162 4.98 -3.05 -5.15
N LEU A 163 4.13 -3.81 -4.46
CA LEU A 163 2.98 -3.25 -3.74
C LEU A 163 3.42 -2.32 -2.61
N SER A 164 4.42 -2.72 -1.82
CA SER A 164 4.96 -1.88 -0.75
C SER A 164 5.56 -0.59 -1.29
N LEU A 165 6.25 -0.64 -2.43
CA LEU A 165 6.79 0.54 -3.12
C LEU A 165 5.66 1.47 -3.60
N MET A 166 4.65 0.93 -4.27
CA MET A 166 3.52 1.71 -4.78
C MET A 166 2.72 2.39 -3.65
N TRP A 167 2.47 1.67 -2.57
CA TRP A 167 1.75 2.24 -1.43
C TRP A 167 2.58 3.27 -0.67
N THR A 168 3.87 3.02 -0.47
CA THR A 168 4.78 4.00 0.13
C THR A 168 4.81 5.29 -0.71
N GLY A 169 4.99 5.16 -2.03
CA GLY A 169 4.99 6.30 -2.94
C GLY A 169 3.67 7.06 -2.95
N GLY A 170 2.54 6.34 -2.97
CA GLY A 170 1.20 6.92 -2.89
C GLY A 170 0.94 7.66 -1.59
N ALA A 171 1.33 7.07 -0.46
CA ALA A 171 1.20 7.71 0.84
C ALA A 171 2.12 8.94 0.98
N LEU A 172 3.37 8.87 0.49
CA LEU A 172 4.29 10.02 0.44
C LEU A 172 3.74 11.16 -0.42
N PHE A 173 3.15 10.83 -1.57
CA PHE A 173 2.50 11.83 -2.42
C PHE A 173 1.38 12.56 -1.65
N LEU A 174 0.49 11.83 -0.99
CA LEU A 174 -0.58 12.42 -0.19
C LEU A 174 -0.07 13.16 1.04
N ALA A 175 1.03 12.73 1.65
CA ALA A 175 1.70 13.47 2.73
C ALA A 175 2.25 14.82 2.26
N ALA A 176 2.80 14.87 1.05
CA ALA A 176 3.35 16.09 0.47
C ALA A 176 2.27 17.06 0.00
N PHE A 177 1.26 16.56 -0.71
CA PHE A 177 0.29 17.39 -1.41
C PHE A 177 -1.08 17.51 -0.70
N GLY A 178 -1.33 16.68 0.32
CA GLY A 178 -2.60 16.69 1.07
C GLY A 178 -3.74 15.95 0.38
N GLY A 179 -4.97 16.16 0.88
CA GLY A 179 -6.17 15.47 0.38
C GLY A 179 -6.74 15.99 -0.93
N GLY A 180 -6.25 17.12 -1.42
CA GLY A 180 -6.73 17.75 -2.64
C GLY A 180 -8.15 18.32 -2.56
N PRO A 181 -8.74 18.71 -3.71
CA PRO A 181 -10.11 19.15 -3.80
C PRO A 181 -11.09 18.07 -3.27
N TRP A 182 -12.24 18.51 -2.76
CA TRP A 182 -13.30 17.65 -2.21
C TRP A 182 -12.84 16.78 -1.02
N SER A 183 -11.81 17.19 -0.28
CA SER A 183 -11.42 16.58 0.98
C SER A 183 -12.21 17.17 2.15
N VAL A 184 -12.35 16.39 3.23
CA VAL A 184 -12.95 16.88 4.50
C VAL A 184 -12.15 18.07 5.04
N ASP A 185 -10.81 18.03 4.92
CA ASP A 185 -9.93 19.12 5.33
C ASP A 185 -10.31 20.45 4.64
N ARG A 186 -10.56 20.45 3.33
CA ARG A 186 -10.92 21.66 2.57
C ARG A 186 -12.40 22.04 2.74
N LEU A 187 -13.31 21.06 2.71
CA LEU A 187 -14.76 21.34 2.69
C LEU A 187 -15.31 21.72 4.06
N LEU A 188 -14.88 21.03 5.12
CA LEU A 188 -15.44 21.20 6.45
C LEU A 188 -14.49 21.99 7.36
N ILE A 189 -13.20 21.63 7.41
CA ILE A 189 -12.23 22.29 8.30
C ILE A 189 -11.74 23.61 7.70
N LYS A 190 -11.81 23.77 6.36
CA LYS A 190 -11.32 24.92 5.59
C LYS A 190 -9.84 25.21 5.84
N ARG A 191 -9.07 24.20 6.20
CA ARG A 191 -7.62 24.23 6.38
C ARG A 191 -7.03 22.92 5.88
N GLU A 192 -5.82 22.98 5.34
CA GLU A 192 -5.00 21.81 5.03
C GLU A 192 -3.92 21.68 6.09
N PHE A 193 -3.81 20.48 6.62
CA PHE A 193 -2.73 20.12 7.54
C PHE A 193 -1.61 19.44 6.76
#